data_56528192e66119707d678614d419fcd0
#
_entry.id   56528192e66119707d678614d419fcd0
#
_cell.length_a   1.000
_cell.length_b   1.000
_cell.length_c   1.000
_cell.angle_alpha   90.00
_cell.angle_beta   90.00
_cell.angle_gamma   90.00
#
_symmetry.space_group_name_H-M   'P 1'
#
loop_
_entity.id
_entity.type
_entity.pdbx_description
1 polymer ?
#
loop_
_entity_poly.entity_id
_entity_poly.type
_entity_poly.pdbx_seq_one_letter_code
_entity_poly.pdbx_strand_id
1 'polypeptide(L)'
;MNQISELGTILGVWAHPDDEAYLTGGLMALARDAGSRVVCVTATRGELGGDPAQRTAELRNCLDVLGVTEHHWLGYRDGECGRVPPSGAVARLCDLIDEIRPDTVVSFGPDGNTGHPDHQAVGRWTTAAVEHAAPAHTRLLQSAVTDTWAEQWRPVNDRFDVFAPGYPVTHPSSGLALHLALDPATVERKVRALAAQHTQTAVLIEAMGLDEYAAWVTDEAFTEQRSDLSGPFPLTCEHCWWDFEHARWQCGGRGGA
;
A
#
# COMPACT_ATOMS: atom_id res chain seq x y z
N MET A 1 -14.57 12.57 17.81
CA MET A 1 -13.98 13.04 16.55
C MET A 1 -13.85 11.82 15.65
N ASN A 2 -14.07 11.95 14.35
CA ASN A 2 -14.05 10.81 13.45
C ASN A 2 -12.56 10.47 13.17
N GLN A 3 -12.13 9.25 13.45
CA GLN A 3 -10.72 8.82 13.21
C GLN A 3 -10.21 9.14 11.81
N ILE A 4 -11.11 9.15 10.81
CA ILE A 4 -10.78 9.47 9.42
C ILE A 4 -10.35 10.93 9.24
N SER A 5 -11.02 11.89 9.89
CA SER A 5 -10.67 13.31 9.77
C SER A 5 -9.33 13.66 10.41
N GLU A 6 -8.81 12.80 11.28
CA GLU A 6 -7.50 12.97 11.94
C GLU A 6 -6.33 12.51 11.04
N LEU A 7 -6.62 11.83 9.93
CA LEU A 7 -5.60 11.36 8.99
C LEU A 7 -5.03 12.48 8.10
N GLY A 8 -5.71 13.63 8.00
CA GLY A 8 -5.25 14.81 7.26
C GLY A 8 -5.04 14.54 5.76
N THR A 9 -3.93 15.04 5.21
CA THR A 9 -3.48 14.73 3.85
C THR A 9 -2.90 13.32 3.79
N ILE A 10 -3.42 12.47 2.91
CA ILE A 10 -3.04 11.07 2.81
C ILE A 10 -2.25 10.82 1.51
N LEU A 11 -1.13 10.11 1.64
CA LEU A 11 -0.34 9.57 0.54
C LEU A 11 -0.40 8.04 0.59
N GLY A 12 -1.10 7.41 -0.37
CA GLY A 12 -1.09 5.96 -0.56
C GLY A 12 -0.01 5.53 -1.55
N VAL A 13 0.80 4.52 -1.24
CA VAL A 13 1.89 4.03 -2.09
C VAL A 13 1.75 2.53 -2.32
N TRP A 14 1.56 2.12 -3.58
CA TRP A 14 1.17 0.77 -3.98
C TRP A 14 2.05 0.23 -5.10
N ALA A 15 2.09 -1.09 -5.24
CA ALA A 15 2.91 -1.76 -6.25
C ALA A 15 2.22 -1.82 -7.61
N HIS A 16 0.95 -2.25 -7.63
CA HIS A 16 0.20 -2.49 -8.84
C HIS A 16 -1.13 -1.74 -8.85
N PRO A 17 -1.72 -1.46 -10.00
CA PRO A 17 -3.13 -1.06 -10.10
C PRO A 17 -4.02 -2.16 -9.52
N ASP A 18 -4.85 -1.87 -8.56
CA ASP A 18 -5.80 -2.64 -7.75
C ASP A 18 -5.46 -2.69 -6.24
N ASP A 19 -4.19 -2.70 -5.86
CA ASP A 19 -3.76 -2.72 -4.45
C ASP A 19 -4.43 -1.60 -3.63
N GLU A 20 -4.48 -0.38 -4.19
CA GLU A 20 -5.06 0.79 -3.53
C GLU A 20 -6.53 0.58 -3.17
N ALA A 21 -7.27 -0.09 -4.05
CA ALA A 21 -8.69 -0.32 -3.87
C ALA A 21 -8.96 -1.49 -2.92
N TYR A 22 -8.19 -2.58 -3.03
CA TYR A 22 -8.30 -3.71 -2.11
C TYR A 22 -7.99 -3.31 -0.68
N LEU A 23 -6.87 -2.60 -0.48
CA LEU A 23 -6.31 -2.37 0.86
C LEU A 23 -6.79 -1.08 1.52
N THR A 24 -7.22 -0.07 0.71
CA THR A 24 -7.58 1.26 1.23
C THR A 24 -8.74 1.92 0.50
N GLY A 25 -9.50 1.21 -0.31
CA GLY A 25 -10.61 1.80 -1.06
C GLY A 25 -11.65 2.48 -0.17
N GLY A 26 -11.99 1.87 0.95
CA GLY A 26 -12.89 2.46 1.94
C GLY A 26 -12.28 3.65 2.67
N LEU A 27 -11.03 3.52 3.12
CA LEU A 27 -10.29 4.60 3.78
C LEU A 27 -10.20 5.82 2.87
N MET A 28 -9.81 5.65 1.60
CA MET A 28 -9.69 6.75 0.64
C MET A 28 -11.04 7.41 0.38
N ALA A 29 -12.11 6.62 0.18
CA ALA A 29 -13.46 7.13 -0.04
C ALA A 29 -13.94 7.98 1.14
N LEU A 30 -13.83 7.45 2.36
CA LEU A 30 -14.22 8.16 3.59
C LEU A 30 -13.39 9.42 3.83
N ALA A 31 -12.09 9.37 3.57
CA ALA A 31 -11.20 10.54 3.70
C ALA A 31 -11.57 11.64 2.71
N ARG A 32 -11.87 11.29 1.45
CA ARG A 32 -12.34 12.25 0.44
C ARG A 32 -13.66 12.88 0.82
N ASP A 33 -14.60 12.09 1.34
CA ASP A 33 -15.91 12.59 1.82
C ASP A 33 -15.75 13.51 3.04
N ALA A 34 -14.72 13.28 3.87
CA ALA A 34 -14.35 14.17 4.98
C ALA A 34 -13.60 15.44 4.53
N GLY A 35 -13.30 15.60 3.24
CA GLY A 35 -12.58 16.74 2.68
C GLY A 35 -11.06 16.64 2.68
N SER A 36 -10.49 15.49 3.03
CA SER A 36 -9.05 15.26 3.01
C SER A 36 -8.50 15.26 1.59
N ARG A 37 -7.28 15.76 1.40
CA ARG A 37 -6.50 15.52 0.19
C ARG A 37 -5.98 14.09 0.23
N VAL A 38 -6.22 13.34 -0.85
CA VAL A 38 -5.71 11.97 -1.02
C VAL A 38 -4.92 11.90 -2.32
N VAL A 39 -3.68 11.46 -2.23
CA VAL A 39 -2.78 11.25 -3.36
C VAL A 39 -2.43 9.76 -3.42
N CYS A 40 -2.49 9.17 -4.61
CA CYS A 40 -2.14 7.78 -4.84
C CYS A 40 -0.86 7.69 -5.68
N VAL A 41 0.04 6.80 -5.31
CA VAL A 41 1.26 6.46 -6.05
C VAL A 41 1.25 4.98 -6.36
N THR A 42 1.52 4.61 -7.62
CA THR A 42 1.62 3.22 -8.04
C THR A 42 2.98 2.97 -8.70
N ALA A 43 3.69 1.93 -8.26
CA ALA A 43 5.05 1.68 -8.70
C ALA A 43 5.14 1.17 -10.13
N THR A 44 4.26 0.26 -10.52
CA THR A 44 4.25 -0.39 -11.85
C THR A 44 2.92 -0.18 -12.57
N ARG A 45 2.85 -0.59 -13.82
CA ARG A 45 1.58 -0.59 -14.57
C ARG A 45 0.87 -1.94 -14.57
N GLY A 46 1.40 -2.90 -13.80
CA GLY A 46 0.82 -4.24 -13.71
C GLY A 46 0.96 -5.06 -14.99
N GLU A 47 2.06 -4.92 -15.72
CA GLU A 47 2.26 -5.47 -17.08
C GLU A 47 2.18 -7.00 -17.14
N LEU A 48 2.42 -7.68 -16.03
CA LEU A 48 2.28 -9.13 -15.95
C LEU A 48 0.83 -9.59 -15.84
N GLY A 49 -0.06 -8.71 -15.37
CA GLY A 49 -1.49 -8.98 -15.22
C GLY A 49 -2.35 -8.53 -16.41
N GLY A 50 -1.76 -7.96 -17.48
CA GLY A 50 -2.52 -7.53 -18.65
C GLY A 50 -1.91 -6.36 -19.42
N ASP A 51 -2.69 -5.78 -20.36
CA ASP A 51 -2.24 -4.61 -21.12
C ASP A 51 -2.08 -3.38 -20.21
N PRO A 52 -0.87 -2.78 -20.16
CA PRO A 52 -0.59 -1.62 -19.29
C PRO A 52 -1.46 -0.40 -19.60
N ALA A 53 -1.87 -0.21 -20.85
CA ALA A 53 -2.74 0.90 -21.24
C ALA A 53 -4.16 0.70 -20.70
N GLN A 54 -4.66 -0.53 -20.76
CA GLN A 54 -5.97 -0.90 -20.21
C GLN A 54 -5.94 -0.79 -18.68
N ARG A 55 -4.95 -1.37 -18.01
CA ARG A 55 -4.81 -1.26 -16.54
C ARG A 55 -4.66 0.17 -16.06
N THR A 56 -3.96 1.04 -16.83
CA THR A 56 -3.89 2.47 -16.53
C THR A 56 -5.25 3.15 -16.62
N ALA A 57 -6.07 2.79 -17.60
CA ALA A 57 -7.43 3.35 -17.75
C ALA A 57 -8.36 2.83 -16.62
N GLU A 58 -8.27 1.57 -16.28
CA GLU A 58 -9.02 0.93 -15.19
C GLU A 58 -8.67 1.55 -13.83
N LEU A 59 -7.38 1.76 -13.53
CA LEU A 59 -6.96 2.46 -12.31
C LEU A 59 -7.54 3.87 -12.24
N ARG A 60 -7.52 4.62 -13.34
CA ARG A 60 -8.12 5.97 -13.37
C ARG A 60 -9.60 5.92 -13.03
N ASN A 61 -10.35 5.01 -13.66
CA ASN A 61 -11.77 4.84 -13.38
C ASN A 61 -12.03 4.43 -11.93
N CYS A 62 -11.18 3.57 -11.36
CA CYS A 62 -11.22 3.18 -9.95
C CYS A 62 -11.03 4.40 -9.04
N LEU A 63 -9.98 5.17 -9.25
CA LEU A 63 -9.67 6.38 -8.46
C LEU A 63 -10.78 7.42 -8.58
N ASP A 64 -11.39 7.59 -9.76
CA ASP A 64 -12.55 8.48 -9.97
C ASP A 64 -13.74 8.06 -9.11
N VAL A 65 -14.04 6.76 -9.01
CA VAL A 65 -15.10 6.24 -8.12
C VAL A 65 -14.80 6.54 -6.66
N LEU A 66 -13.53 6.45 -6.24
CA LEU A 66 -13.10 6.76 -4.88
C LEU A 66 -13.01 8.27 -4.60
N GLY A 67 -13.07 9.11 -5.65
CA GLY A 67 -12.94 10.57 -5.56
C GLY A 67 -11.49 11.03 -5.42
N VAL A 68 -10.52 10.18 -5.77
CA VAL A 68 -9.09 10.49 -5.77
C VAL A 68 -8.69 11.02 -7.14
N THR A 69 -8.19 12.25 -7.18
CA THR A 69 -7.87 12.95 -8.44
C THR A 69 -6.37 13.12 -8.67
N GLU A 70 -5.55 12.85 -7.66
CA GLU A 70 -4.10 12.99 -7.75
C GLU A 70 -3.44 11.61 -7.76
N HIS A 71 -2.70 11.31 -8.83
CA HIS A 71 -2.02 10.03 -8.99
C HIS A 71 -0.64 10.21 -9.65
N HIS A 72 0.36 9.47 -9.16
CA HIS A 72 1.72 9.44 -9.68
C HIS A 72 2.19 8.02 -9.98
N TRP A 73 2.96 7.86 -11.06
CA TRP A 73 3.66 6.62 -11.39
C TRP A 73 5.12 6.71 -10.98
N LEU A 74 5.66 5.65 -10.34
CA LEU A 74 7.10 5.54 -10.14
C LEU A 74 7.82 5.04 -11.39
N GLY A 75 7.13 4.26 -12.25
CA GLY A 75 7.65 3.83 -13.55
C GLY A 75 8.55 2.60 -13.50
N TYR A 76 8.42 1.78 -12.46
CA TYR A 76 9.09 0.49 -12.38
C TYR A 76 8.33 -0.57 -13.18
N ARG A 77 9.02 -1.66 -13.48
CA ARG A 77 8.45 -2.79 -14.20
C ARG A 77 7.85 -3.79 -13.22
N ASP A 78 6.69 -4.31 -13.57
CA ASP A 78 5.97 -5.32 -12.80
C ASP A 78 6.81 -6.61 -12.65
N GLY A 79 6.86 -7.16 -11.44
CA GLY A 79 7.66 -8.32 -11.06
C GLY A 79 9.15 -8.01 -10.83
N GLU A 80 9.60 -6.76 -10.98
CA GLU A 80 11.02 -6.39 -10.89
C GLU A 80 11.35 -5.46 -9.71
N CYS A 81 10.35 -4.95 -8.95
CA CYS A 81 10.60 -4.02 -7.85
C CYS A 81 11.57 -4.58 -6.81
N GLY A 82 11.45 -5.87 -6.49
CA GLY A 82 12.35 -6.53 -5.54
C GLY A 82 13.79 -6.70 -6.02
N ARG A 83 14.07 -6.44 -7.31
CA ARG A 83 15.39 -6.65 -7.94
C ARG A 83 16.16 -5.37 -8.23
N VAL A 84 15.48 -4.22 -8.20
CA VAL A 84 16.13 -2.94 -8.49
C VAL A 84 16.74 -2.34 -7.22
N PRO A 85 17.85 -1.57 -7.33
CA PRO A 85 18.40 -0.84 -6.21
C PRO A 85 17.37 0.13 -5.63
N PRO A 86 17.14 0.15 -4.31
CA PRO A 86 16.06 0.94 -3.70
C PRO A 86 16.29 2.44 -3.75
N SER A 87 17.55 2.91 -3.91
CA SER A 87 17.92 4.32 -3.80
C SER A 87 17.13 5.24 -4.74
N GLY A 88 16.92 4.82 -6.00
CA GLY A 88 16.14 5.61 -6.95
C GLY A 88 14.66 5.72 -6.58
N ALA A 89 14.06 4.63 -6.10
CA ALA A 89 12.68 4.62 -5.67
C ALA A 89 12.47 5.44 -4.39
N VAL A 90 13.36 5.29 -3.42
CA VAL A 90 13.36 6.05 -2.17
C VAL A 90 13.51 7.54 -2.45
N ALA A 91 14.48 7.96 -3.29
CA ALA A 91 14.66 9.36 -3.66
C ALA A 91 13.38 9.94 -4.30
N ARG A 92 12.78 9.21 -5.24
CA ARG A 92 11.54 9.64 -5.89
C ARG A 92 10.37 9.79 -4.90
N LEU A 93 10.25 8.87 -3.94
CA LEU A 93 9.25 8.97 -2.88
C LEU A 93 9.54 10.11 -1.92
N CYS A 94 10.80 10.38 -1.58
CA CYS A 94 11.19 11.56 -0.79
C CYS A 94 10.75 12.87 -1.48
N ASP A 95 11.00 13.00 -2.80
CA ASP A 95 10.56 14.17 -3.57
C ASP A 95 9.04 14.36 -3.48
N LEU A 96 8.26 13.27 -3.62
CA LEU A 96 6.80 13.30 -3.50
C LEU A 96 6.34 13.65 -2.07
N ILE A 97 6.98 13.10 -1.05
CA ILE A 97 6.67 13.42 0.35
C ILE A 97 6.95 14.90 0.64
N ASP A 98 8.06 15.45 0.15
CA ASP A 98 8.41 16.88 0.31
C ASP A 98 7.41 17.79 -0.42
N GLU A 99 6.93 17.40 -1.60
CA GLU A 99 5.93 18.15 -2.37
C GLU A 99 4.54 18.10 -1.72
N ILE A 100 4.09 16.89 -1.33
CA ILE A 100 2.74 16.63 -0.85
C ILE A 100 2.58 17.01 0.62
N ARG A 101 3.64 16.83 1.44
CA ARG A 101 3.65 17.04 2.90
C ARG A 101 2.52 16.28 3.60
N PRO A 102 2.46 14.94 3.46
CA PRO A 102 1.36 14.16 3.99
C PRO A 102 1.36 14.14 5.53
N ASP A 103 0.17 14.17 6.11
CA ASP A 103 -0.05 13.89 7.53
C ASP A 103 -0.04 12.37 7.81
N THR A 104 -0.46 11.59 6.81
CA THR A 104 -0.50 10.12 6.86
C THR A 104 0.02 9.53 5.55
N VAL A 105 0.96 8.60 5.65
CA VAL A 105 1.37 7.72 4.55
C VAL A 105 0.78 6.34 4.79
N VAL A 106 0.22 5.72 3.75
CA VAL A 106 -0.33 4.36 3.82
C VAL A 106 0.32 3.49 2.76
N SER A 107 0.79 2.29 3.13
CA SER A 107 1.43 1.35 2.21
C SER A 107 1.36 -0.08 2.75
N PHE A 108 2.10 -0.98 2.15
CA PHE A 108 2.30 -2.33 2.65
C PHE A 108 3.17 -2.35 3.91
N GLY A 109 2.96 -3.37 4.74
CA GLY A 109 3.91 -3.78 5.77
C GLY A 109 5.13 -4.49 5.15
N PRO A 110 6.14 -4.85 5.98
CA PRO A 110 7.36 -5.53 5.52
C PRO A 110 7.08 -6.91 4.90
N ASP A 111 5.97 -7.53 5.25
CA ASP A 111 5.47 -8.78 4.70
C ASP A 111 4.88 -8.64 3.29
N GLY A 112 4.54 -7.41 2.87
CA GLY A 112 3.89 -7.12 1.60
C GLY A 112 2.43 -7.57 1.54
N ASN A 113 1.78 -7.78 2.69
CA ASN A 113 0.40 -8.25 2.84
C ASN A 113 0.19 -9.66 2.25
N THR A 114 0.32 -9.84 0.94
CA THR A 114 0.15 -11.12 0.25
C THR A 114 1.43 -11.96 0.14
N GLY A 115 2.58 -11.40 0.55
CA GLY A 115 3.89 -12.01 0.31
C GLY A 115 4.47 -11.73 -1.08
N HIS A 116 3.82 -10.90 -1.90
CA HIS A 116 4.33 -10.57 -3.23
C HIS A 116 5.64 -9.76 -3.14
N PRO A 117 6.72 -10.14 -3.90
CA PRO A 117 8.02 -9.47 -3.80
C PRO A 117 7.97 -7.96 -4.09
N ASP A 118 7.14 -7.52 -5.02
CA ASP A 118 6.98 -6.09 -5.33
C ASP A 118 6.29 -5.34 -4.20
N HIS A 119 5.29 -5.93 -3.54
CA HIS A 119 4.65 -5.32 -2.36
C HIS A 119 5.65 -5.13 -1.23
N GLN A 120 6.46 -6.15 -0.95
CA GLN A 120 7.53 -6.07 0.05
C GLN A 120 8.56 -4.98 -0.30
N ALA A 121 8.94 -4.87 -1.58
CA ALA A 121 9.87 -3.84 -2.03
C ALA A 121 9.30 -2.44 -1.86
N VAL A 122 8.06 -2.21 -2.32
CA VAL A 122 7.37 -0.92 -2.21
C VAL A 122 7.13 -0.53 -0.76
N GLY A 123 6.74 -1.47 0.10
CA GLY A 123 6.61 -1.23 1.54
C GLY A 123 7.92 -0.75 2.18
N ARG A 124 9.05 -1.41 1.84
CA ARG A 124 10.39 -1.01 2.31
C ARG A 124 10.82 0.35 1.77
N TRP A 125 10.57 0.64 0.48
CA TRP A 125 10.89 1.95 -0.10
C TRP A 125 10.11 3.07 0.57
N THR A 126 8.82 2.84 0.81
CA THR A 126 7.94 3.80 1.47
C THR A 126 8.39 4.06 2.91
N THR A 127 8.69 3.01 3.66
CA THR A 127 9.22 3.14 5.02
C THR A 127 10.49 3.98 5.05
N ALA A 128 11.47 3.66 4.20
CA ALA A 128 12.72 4.41 4.13
C ALA A 128 12.49 5.87 3.72
N ALA A 129 11.60 6.15 2.76
CA ALA A 129 11.30 7.51 2.34
C ALA A 129 10.61 8.33 3.44
N VAL A 130 9.68 7.72 4.19
CA VAL A 130 9.04 8.38 5.35
C VAL A 130 10.06 8.72 6.43
N GLU A 131 10.97 7.80 6.76
CA GLU A 131 12.02 8.04 7.73
C GLU A 131 12.97 9.18 7.32
N HIS A 132 13.17 9.35 6.00
CA HIS A 132 14.08 10.37 5.47
C HIS A 132 13.46 11.76 5.29
N ALA A 133 12.25 11.83 4.75
CA ALA A 133 11.69 13.07 4.23
C ALA A 133 10.41 13.51 4.93
N ALA A 134 9.71 12.60 5.63
CA ALA A 134 8.42 12.97 6.18
C ALA A 134 8.54 13.92 7.38
N PRO A 135 7.59 14.86 7.53
CA PRO A 135 7.45 15.63 8.76
C PRO A 135 7.36 14.73 10.00
N ALA A 136 7.90 15.16 11.13
CA ALA A 136 7.93 14.37 12.37
C ALA A 136 6.55 13.93 12.90
N HIS A 137 5.48 14.61 12.48
CA HIS A 137 4.10 14.27 12.85
C HIS A 137 3.45 13.27 11.87
N THR A 138 4.10 12.97 10.74
CA THR A 138 3.54 12.07 9.73
C THR A 138 3.43 10.66 10.29
N ARG A 139 2.25 10.07 10.16
CA ARG A 139 1.99 8.68 10.52
C ARG A 139 2.30 7.77 9.34
N LEU A 140 2.90 6.61 9.60
CA LEU A 140 3.02 5.54 8.61
C LEU A 140 2.09 4.39 9.01
N LEU A 141 0.98 4.27 8.29
CA LEU A 141 0.06 3.16 8.40
C LEU A 141 0.43 2.07 7.40
N GLN A 142 0.49 0.84 7.87
CA GLN A 142 0.81 -0.33 7.04
C GLN A 142 -0.40 -1.25 7.01
N SER A 143 -0.84 -1.62 5.80
CA SER A 143 -1.94 -2.56 5.62
C SER A 143 -1.65 -3.88 6.34
N ALA A 144 -2.65 -4.41 7.01
CA ALA A 144 -2.53 -5.59 7.86
C ALA A 144 -3.71 -6.55 7.64
N VAL A 145 -3.44 -7.84 7.78
CA VAL A 145 -4.47 -8.89 7.79
C VAL A 145 -4.73 -9.27 9.24
N THR A 146 -5.99 -9.25 9.66
CA THR A 146 -6.35 -9.67 11.03
C THR A 146 -6.46 -11.19 11.14
N ASP A 147 -6.17 -11.74 12.34
CA ASP A 147 -6.32 -13.18 12.63
C ASP A 147 -7.75 -13.66 12.29
N THR A 148 -8.75 -12.87 12.70
CA THR A 148 -10.18 -13.20 12.50
C THR A 148 -10.57 -13.20 11.03
N TRP A 149 -10.12 -12.21 10.26
CA TRP A 149 -10.38 -12.14 8.82
C TRP A 149 -9.70 -13.29 8.07
N ALA A 150 -8.44 -13.57 8.39
CA ALA A 150 -7.69 -14.65 7.76
C ALA A 150 -8.34 -16.02 8.01
N GLU A 151 -8.83 -16.27 9.23
CA GLU A 151 -9.53 -17.51 9.56
C GLU A 151 -10.88 -17.61 8.85
N GLN A 152 -11.68 -16.54 8.88
CA GLN A 152 -13.01 -16.48 8.25
C GLN A 152 -12.92 -16.74 6.74
N TRP A 153 -11.96 -16.10 6.07
CA TRP A 153 -11.85 -16.10 4.62
C TRP A 153 -10.84 -17.10 4.05
N ARG A 154 -10.28 -17.95 4.90
CA ARG A 154 -9.32 -18.98 4.46
C ARG A 154 -9.82 -19.80 3.28
N PRO A 155 -11.08 -20.33 3.25
CA PRO A 155 -11.55 -21.12 2.12
C PRO A 155 -11.56 -20.35 0.79
N VAL A 156 -11.86 -19.06 0.84
CA VAL A 156 -11.84 -18.16 -0.34
C VAL A 156 -10.39 -17.90 -0.76
N ASN A 157 -9.56 -17.52 0.20
CA ASN A 157 -8.16 -17.19 -0.05
C ASN A 157 -7.39 -18.38 -0.63
N ASP A 158 -7.61 -19.59 -0.09
CA ASP A 158 -7.00 -20.83 -0.59
C ASP A 158 -7.52 -21.21 -1.99
N ARG A 159 -8.80 -20.96 -2.27
CA ARG A 159 -9.42 -21.24 -3.58
C ARG A 159 -8.83 -20.42 -4.70
N PHE A 160 -8.45 -19.17 -4.40
CA PHE A 160 -7.99 -18.20 -5.40
C PHE A 160 -6.49 -17.88 -5.30
N ASP A 161 -5.74 -18.65 -4.49
CA ASP A 161 -4.29 -18.45 -4.30
C ASP A 161 -3.93 -16.99 -3.97
N VAL A 162 -4.73 -16.32 -3.09
CA VAL A 162 -4.58 -14.90 -2.77
C VAL A 162 -3.24 -14.61 -2.12
N PHE A 163 -2.70 -15.56 -1.36
CA PHE A 163 -1.47 -15.40 -0.60
C PHE A 163 -0.37 -16.35 -1.06
N ALA A 164 0.85 -15.84 -1.09
CA ALA A 164 2.03 -16.68 -1.31
C ALA A 164 2.20 -17.73 -0.18
N PRO A 165 2.90 -18.83 -0.41
CA PRO A 165 3.15 -19.84 0.63
C PRO A 165 3.79 -19.21 1.88
N GLY A 166 3.20 -19.48 3.07
CA GLY A 166 3.63 -18.91 4.35
C GLY A 166 2.98 -17.57 4.71
N TYR A 167 2.07 -17.07 3.89
CA TYR A 167 1.30 -15.84 4.13
C TYR A 167 -0.20 -16.15 4.28
N PRO A 168 -0.99 -15.21 4.82
CA PRO A 168 -0.58 -13.87 5.29
C PRO A 168 0.14 -13.95 6.65
N VAL A 169 0.91 -12.90 6.97
CA VAL A 169 1.28 -12.57 8.35
C VAL A 169 0.08 -11.90 9.00
N THR A 170 -0.43 -12.48 10.09
CA THR A 170 -1.64 -11.97 10.73
C THR A 170 -1.35 -11.16 11.98
N HIS A 171 -2.27 -10.27 12.33
CA HIS A 171 -2.18 -9.37 13.45
C HIS A 171 -3.41 -9.50 14.36
N PRO A 172 -3.24 -9.56 15.69
CA PRO A 172 -4.37 -9.49 16.62
C PRO A 172 -5.00 -8.08 16.59
N SER A 173 -6.31 -8.00 16.79
CA SER A 173 -7.01 -6.71 16.77
C SER A 173 -6.44 -5.69 17.77
N SER A 174 -5.82 -6.14 18.87
CA SER A 174 -5.18 -5.29 19.86
C SER A 174 -3.88 -4.61 19.36
N GLY A 175 -3.31 -5.10 18.27
CA GLY A 175 -2.10 -4.55 17.64
C GLY A 175 -2.38 -3.55 16.51
N LEU A 176 -3.66 -3.30 16.19
CA LEU A 176 -4.05 -2.40 15.11
C LEU A 176 -4.05 -0.95 15.59
N ALA A 177 -3.53 -0.07 14.76
CA ALA A 177 -3.61 1.38 14.94
C ALA A 177 -4.93 1.95 14.38
N LEU A 178 -5.46 1.30 13.34
CA LEU A 178 -6.74 1.65 12.72
C LEU A 178 -7.39 0.37 12.20
N HIS A 179 -8.69 0.21 12.47
CA HIS A 179 -9.51 -0.85 11.91
C HIS A 179 -10.84 -0.26 11.45
N LEU A 180 -11.13 -0.41 10.16
CA LEU A 180 -12.34 0.10 9.53
C LEU A 180 -13.24 -1.08 9.13
N ALA A 181 -14.31 -1.28 9.86
CA ALA A 181 -15.46 -2.06 9.41
C ALA A 181 -16.34 -1.10 8.58
N LEU A 182 -16.30 -1.25 7.27
CA LEU A 182 -16.96 -0.32 6.35
C LEU A 182 -18.48 -0.45 6.42
N ASP A 183 -19.17 0.68 6.39
CA ASP A 183 -20.62 0.69 6.26
C ASP A 183 -21.07 0.25 4.85
N PRO A 184 -22.34 -0.19 4.67
CA PRO A 184 -22.80 -0.73 3.39
C PRO A 184 -22.63 0.21 2.19
N ALA A 185 -22.77 1.53 2.37
CA ALA A 185 -22.60 2.48 1.26
C ALA A 185 -21.13 2.63 0.85
N THR A 186 -20.24 2.62 1.83
CA THR A 186 -18.77 2.62 1.59
C THR A 186 -18.31 1.31 0.95
N VAL A 187 -18.85 0.15 1.39
CA VAL A 187 -18.58 -1.15 0.75
C VAL A 187 -19.05 -1.15 -0.70
N GLU A 188 -20.27 -0.69 -0.98
CA GLU A 188 -20.78 -0.58 -2.36
C GLU A 188 -19.87 0.28 -3.23
N ARG A 189 -19.39 1.43 -2.72
CA ARG A 189 -18.45 2.31 -3.42
C ARG A 189 -17.12 1.62 -3.67
N LYS A 190 -16.56 0.92 -2.68
CA LYS A 190 -15.32 0.14 -2.81
C LYS A 190 -15.46 -0.97 -3.84
N VAL A 191 -16.55 -1.72 -3.82
CA VAL A 191 -16.83 -2.77 -4.81
C VAL A 191 -16.95 -2.18 -6.23
N ARG A 192 -17.60 -1.05 -6.40
CA ARG A 192 -17.65 -0.36 -7.70
C ARG A 192 -16.26 0.09 -8.17
N ALA A 193 -15.41 0.57 -7.27
CA ALA A 193 -14.03 0.94 -7.58
C ALA A 193 -13.21 -0.27 -8.01
N LEU A 194 -13.31 -1.38 -7.28
CA LEU A 194 -12.68 -2.66 -7.64
C LEU A 194 -13.20 -3.19 -8.99
N ALA A 195 -14.52 -3.16 -9.22
CA ALA A 195 -15.13 -3.59 -10.47
C ALA A 195 -14.70 -2.74 -11.69
N ALA A 196 -14.28 -1.48 -11.47
CA ALA A 196 -13.70 -0.64 -12.52
C ALA A 196 -12.33 -1.17 -12.98
N GLN A 197 -11.65 -1.98 -12.17
CA GLN A 197 -10.42 -2.69 -12.51
C GLN A 197 -10.73 -4.09 -13.05
N HIS A 198 -11.58 -4.12 -14.04
CA HIS A 198 -12.24 -5.31 -14.57
C HIS A 198 -11.28 -6.46 -14.92
N THR A 199 -10.13 -6.16 -15.52
CA THR A 199 -9.13 -7.18 -15.90
C THR A 199 -8.58 -7.94 -14.70
N GLN A 200 -8.63 -7.37 -13.50
CA GLN A 200 -8.08 -7.96 -12.28
C GLN A 200 -9.16 -8.58 -11.38
N THR A 201 -10.36 -8.04 -11.39
CA THR A 201 -11.38 -8.35 -10.38
C THR A 201 -12.57 -9.14 -10.91
N ALA A 202 -12.83 -9.10 -12.23
CA ALA A 202 -14.04 -9.71 -12.81
C ALA A 202 -14.15 -11.19 -12.51
N VAL A 203 -13.04 -11.94 -12.62
CA VAL A 203 -13.02 -13.39 -12.38
C VAL A 203 -13.39 -13.72 -10.92
N LEU A 204 -12.88 -12.92 -9.97
CA LEU A 204 -13.19 -13.11 -8.55
C LEU A 204 -14.64 -12.75 -8.25
N ILE A 205 -15.12 -11.62 -8.77
CA ILE A 205 -16.52 -11.17 -8.59
C ILE A 205 -17.50 -12.20 -9.19
N GLU A 206 -17.21 -12.72 -10.37
CA GLU A 206 -18.05 -13.72 -11.02
C GLU A 206 -18.04 -15.08 -10.26
N ALA A 207 -16.87 -15.51 -9.80
CA ALA A 207 -16.71 -16.80 -9.14
C ALA A 207 -17.23 -16.82 -7.69
N MET A 208 -17.21 -15.71 -6.99
CA MET A 208 -17.72 -15.54 -5.62
C MET A 208 -19.20 -15.11 -5.61
N GLY A 209 -19.62 -14.35 -6.60
CA GLY A 209 -20.83 -13.56 -6.54
C GLY A 209 -20.64 -12.25 -5.75
N LEU A 210 -21.47 -11.27 -6.09
CA LEU A 210 -21.29 -9.90 -5.61
C LEU A 210 -21.39 -9.78 -4.08
N ASP A 211 -22.31 -10.52 -3.44
CA ASP A 211 -22.55 -10.42 -1.99
C ASP A 211 -21.36 -10.98 -1.20
N GLU A 212 -20.81 -12.14 -1.61
CA GLU A 212 -19.65 -12.74 -0.95
C GLU A 212 -18.40 -11.90 -1.18
N TYR A 213 -18.20 -11.40 -2.41
CA TYR A 213 -17.09 -10.51 -2.73
C TYR A 213 -17.15 -9.20 -1.92
N ALA A 214 -18.33 -8.59 -1.80
CA ALA A 214 -18.54 -7.41 -0.97
C ALA A 214 -18.22 -7.67 0.50
N ALA A 215 -18.66 -8.80 1.05
CA ALA A 215 -18.35 -9.20 2.42
C ALA A 215 -16.84 -9.44 2.64
N TRP A 216 -16.15 -10.00 1.64
CA TRP A 216 -14.71 -10.27 1.68
C TRP A 216 -13.87 -8.98 1.75
N VAL A 217 -14.30 -7.88 1.09
CA VAL A 217 -13.57 -6.61 1.04
C VAL A 217 -14.06 -5.57 2.07
N THR A 218 -14.90 -5.97 3.02
CA THR A 218 -15.54 -5.04 3.99
C THR A 218 -14.56 -4.45 4.99
N ASP A 219 -13.51 -5.19 5.38
CA ASP A 219 -12.58 -4.78 6.42
C ASP A 219 -11.32 -4.16 5.82
N GLU A 220 -10.83 -3.10 6.48
CA GLU A 220 -9.51 -2.52 6.24
C GLU A 220 -8.81 -2.33 7.58
N ALA A 221 -7.64 -2.95 7.73
CA ALA A 221 -6.90 -2.94 8.98
C ALA A 221 -5.47 -2.44 8.75
N PHE A 222 -4.95 -1.70 9.74
CA PHE A 222 -3.64 -1.10 9.65
C PHE A 222 -2.90 -1.18 10.98
N THR A 223 -1.62 -1.54 10.89
CA THR A 223 -0.65 -1.28 11.95
C THR A 223 -0.01 0.09 11.74
N GLU A 224 0.63 0.63 12.76
CA GLU A 224 1.38 1.88 12.65
C GLU A 224 2.84 1.64 12.98
N GLN A 225 3.72 1.99 12.06
CA GLN A 225 5.13 2.00 12.34
C GLN A 225 5.46 3.31 13.05
N ARG A 226 5.89 3.20 14.32
CA ARG A 226 6.41 4.33 15.08
C ARG A 226 7.86 4.56 14.73
N SER A 227 8.20 5.80 14.41
CA SER A 227 9.58 6.22 14.20
C SER A 227 10.33 6.32 15.54
N ASP A 228 10.59 5.19 16.18
CA ASP A 228 11.46 5.14 17.37
C ASP A 228 12.95 5.13 17.01
N LEU A 229 13.27 5.30 15.73
CA LEU A 229 14.63 5.35 15.25
C LEU A 229 15.16 6.79 15.27
N SER A 230 15.55 7.27 16.45
CA SER A 230 16.33 8.49 16.64
C SER A 230 17.78 8.28 16.21
N GLY A 231 18.04 8.26 14.89
CA GLY A 231 19.38 8.27 14.35
C GLY A 231 19.39 8.89 12.94
N PRO A 232 20.23 9.92 12.69
CA PRO A 232 20.31 10.50 11.35
C PRO A 232 20.92 9.49 10.39
N PHE A 233 20.18 9.11 9.35
CA PHE A 233 20.73 8.35 8.24
C PHE A 233 21.62 9.26 7.38
N PRO A 234 22.86 8.87 7.08
CA PRO A 234 23.72 9.68 6.22
C PRO A 234 23.30 9.53 4.76
N LEU A 235 22.47 10.45 4.25
CA LEU A 235 22.08 10.54 2.82
C LEU A 235 23.23 10.93 1.87
N THR A 236 24.43 11.19 2.39
CA THR A 236 25.54 11.75 1.60
C THR A 236 26.57 10.72 1.12
N CYS A 237 26.34 9.44 1.34
CA CYS A 237 27.28 8.42 0.92
C CYS A 237 26.79 7.67 -0.33
N GLU A 238 27.39 7.91 -1.48
CA GLU A 238 27.15 7.17 -2.74
C GLU A 238 27.43 5.66 -2.61
N HIS A 239 27.99 5.21 -1.50
CA HIS A 239 28.39 3.85 -1.23
C HIS A 239 27.60 3.19 -0.09
N CYS A 240 26.55 3.83 0.43
CA CYS A 240 25.68 3.23 1.43
C CYS A 240 24.52 2.52 0.75
N TRP A 241 24.23 1.30 1.19
CA TRP A 241 23.05 0.54 0.78
C TRP A 241 22.33 -0.02 2.00
N TRP A 242 21.03 -0.22 1.88
CA TRP A 242 20.23 -0.84 2.90
C TRP A 242 20.39 -2.36 2.85
N ASP A 243 20.79 -2.95 3.97
CA ASP A 243 20.85 -4.40 4.14
C ASP A 243 19.47 -4.91 4.60
N PHE A 244 18.74 -5.49 3.67
CA PHE A 244 17.38 -5.96 3.91
C PHE A 244 17.31 -7.21 4.81
N GLU A 245 18.37 -8.02 4.87
CA GLU A 245 18.45 -9.19 5.75
C GLU A 245 18.55 -8.79 7.22
N HIS A 246 19.18 -7.67 7.51
CA HIS A 246 19.48 -7.23 8.87
C HIS A 246 18.78 -5.93 9.27
N ALA A 247 17.88 -5.40 8.41
CA ALA A 247 17.16 -4.14 8.60
C ALA A 247 18.08 -2.98 9.05
N ARG A 248 19.24 -2.81 8.38
CA ARG A 248 20.22 -1.77 8.70
C ARG A 248 20.96 -1.24 7.48
N TRP A 249 21.41 0.02 7.57
CA TRP A 249 22.27 0.60 6.58
C TRP A 249 23.70 0.03 6.65
N GLN A 250 24.23 -0.36 5.50
CA GLN A 250 25.62 -0.75 5.31
C GLN A 250 26.35 0.35 4.56
N CYS A 251 27.50 0.78 5.02
CA CYS A 251 28.36 1.70 4.31
C CYS A 251 29.60 0.95 3.79
N GLY A 252 29.76 0.88 2.48
CA GLY A 252 30.95 0.32 1.84
C GLY A 252 32.13 1.29 1.98
N GLY A 253 32.70 1.36 3.19
CA GLY A 253 33.98 2.04 3.39
C GLY A 253 35.06 1.38 2.55
N ARG A 254 35.72 2.12 1.69
CA ARG A 254 36.98 1.67 1.12
C ARG A 254 37.93 1.40 2.31
N GLY A 255 38.32 0.15 2.48
CA GLY A 255 39.41 -0.18 3.37
C GLY A 255 40.63 0.62 2.94
N GLY A 256 41.01 1.56 3.77
CA GLY A 256 42.29 2.24 3.64
C GLY A 256 43.39 1.23 3.87
N ALA A 257 44.28 1.09 2.89
CA ALA A 257 45.56 0.46 3.08
C ALA A 257 46.48 1.34 3.92
#